data_1d47cfea4eb744a056460b3c0371542f
#
_entry.id   1d47cfea4eb744a056460b3c0371542f
#
_cell.length_a   1.000
_cell.length_b   1.000
_cell.length_c   1.000
_cell.angle_alpha   90.00
_cell.angle_beta   90.00
_cell.angle_gamma   90.00
#
_symmetry.space_group_name_H-M   'P 1'
#
loop_
_entity.id
_entity.type
_entity.pdbx_description
1 polymer ?
#
loop_
_entity_poly.entity_id
_entity_poly.type
_entity_poly.pdbx_seq_one_letter_code
_entity_poly.pdbx_strand_id
1 'polypeptide(L)'
;MSTGTSAIVLSNVSFSWPDGQAALSGVSGSFTTGRTGLVGDNGAGKSTLLRLIAGELTPSTGSISTAGDVGYLRQSLTWHDTATVADLLGIGPVLDAIRAVEGGDASVEHFDTIGDDWDIESRAEVQLQAIGFSAADLDRPVRTLSGGEVMLIAISGLRVRELPITLLDEPTNNLDRPTKALLAGMLDDWPGTLVVVSHDLDLLERMDQTAELYGGRLTTFGGPYSEWKAALDQQQANAVQAAAAAQHAVKAEQRQRAEAESRLAKRARNAKTANENKKGSKILMNGLASRAEASAGKLRSGLDDRVDAAKAAREQAAARIRPDQRITLQLPDPDVPAGRRIAELHGSNRTYLLQGPDRVAVVGANGVGKTTLLESLLHRRDAEPGRAGGVLHTDRVGYLTQRLDGVDESVGALENVRRVAPDVPDSLIRNRLGRLLIKGDAVDRPVGTLSGGERFRILLARLLLADPPAQLLILDEPTNNLDVSSVDQLVDALADYRGALLVVSHDDRFLARLGLTMTLELGPGGELTEA
;
A
#
# COMPACT_ATOMS: atom_id res chain seq x y z
N MET A 1 29.27 4.67 3.12
CA MET A 1 28.31 5.76 2.83
C MET A 1 28.69 6.33 1.48
N SER A 2 27.99 5.95 0.43
CA SER A 2 28.22 6.52 -0.92
C SER A 2 27.67 7.95 -0.89
N THR A 3 28.55 8.94 -1.11
CA THR A 3 28.18 10.35 -1.28
C THR A 3 27.62 10.56 -2.69
N GLY A 4 26.48 9.94 -3.00
CA GLY A 4 25.76 10.22 -4.24
C GLY A 4 25.34 11.69 -4.26
N THR A 5 25.54 12.37 -5.38
CA THR A 5 25.06 13.73 -5.59
C THR A 5 23.53 13.74 -5.52
N SER A 6 22.94 14.59 -4.67
CA SER A 6 21.48 14.71 -4.59
C SER A 6 20.93 15.27 -5.90
N ALA A 7 20.10 14.50 -6.58
CA ALA A 7 19.45 14.90 -7.83
C ALA A 7 18.13 15.64 -7.60
N ILE A 8 17.43 15.30 -6.49
CA ILE A 8 16.18 15.96 -6.07
C ILE A 8 16.30 16.30 -4.60
N VAL A 9 16.01 17.54 -4.21
CA VAL A 9 16.02 17.99 -2.82
C VAL A 9 14.67 18.62 -2.47
N LEU A 10 14.08 18.14 -1.39
CA LEU A 10 12.80 18.60 -0.83
C LEU A 10 13.09 19.35 0.48
N SER A 11 12.59 20.56 0.62
CA SER A 11 12.78 21.39 1.80
C SER A 11 11.44 21.86 2.34
N ASN A 12 10.95 21.20 3.40
CA ASN A 12 9.72 21.54 4.13
C ASN A 12 8.48 21.67 3.22
N VAL A 13 8.33 20.74 2.27
CA VAL A 13 7.29 20.76 1.22
C VAL A 13 5.94 20.40 1.82
N SER A 14 4.95 21.30 1.66
CA SER A 14 3.54 21.03 1.99
C SER A 14 2.67 21.30 0.77
N PHE A 15 1.59 20.53 0.67
CA PHE A 15 0.58 20.70 -0.36
C PHE A 15 -0.80 20.31 0.16
N SER A 16 -1.80 21.15 -0.15
CA SER A 16 -3.22 20.87 0.13
C SER A 16 -4.03 21.02 -1.15
N TRP A 17 -5.02 20.15 -1.32
CA TRP A 17 -5.96 20.22 -2.42
C TRP A 17 -6.91 21.41 -2.27
N PRO A 18 -7.61 21.85 -3.33
CA PRO A 18 -8.54 22.99 -3.27
C PRO A 18 -9.70 22.82 -2.27
N ASP A 19 -10.05 21.58 -1.93
CA ASP A 19 -11.05 21.24 -0.91
C ASP A 19 -10.52 21.38 0.54
N GLY A 20 -9.25 21.77 0.71
CA GLY A 20 -8.59 21.95 2.00
C GLY A 20 -7.97 20.68 2.59
N GLN A 21 -8.08 19.53 1.91
CA GLN A 21 -7.44 18.31 2.37
C GLN A 21 -5.91 18.40 2.18
N ALA A 22 -5.16 18.27 3.29
CA ALA A 22 -3.70 18.25 3.24
C ALA A 22 -3.23 16.89 2.67
N ALA A 23 -2.47 16.93 1.57
CA ALA A 23 -1.83 15.76 0.98
C ALA A 23 -0.41 15.54 1.50
N LEU A 24 0.34 16.63 1.71
CA LEU A 24 1.70 16.60 2.25
C LEU A 24 1.87 17.72 3.29
N SER A 25 2.61 17.45 4.36
CA SER A 25 2.85 18.39 5.44
C SER A 25 4.33 18.38 5.85
N GLY A 26 5.08 19.41 5.43
CA GLY A 26 6.47 19.64 5.87
C GLY A 26 7.47 18.57 5.43
N VAL A 27 7.25 17.93 4.28
CA VAL A 27 8.12 16.85 3.79
C VAL A 27 9.49 17.39 3.43
N SER A 28 10.54 16.81 4.01
CA SER A 28 11.94 17.10 3.70
C SER A 28 12.69 15.81 3.46
N GLY A 29 13.62 15.83 2.51
CA GLY A 29 14.44 14.69 2.13
C GLY A 29 15.10 14.89 0.77
N SER A 30 15.75 13.85 0.26
CA SER A 30 16.39 13.91 -1.05
C SER A 30 16.42 12.55 -1.72
N PHE A 31 16.44 12.56 -3.05
CA PHE A 31 16.75 11.40 -3.87
C PHE A 31 18.12 11.61 -4.51
N THR A 32 18.95 10.60 -4.45
CA THR A 32 20.29 10.60 -5.06
C THR A 32 20.25 9.94 -6.42
N THR A 33 21.32 10.07 -7.20
CA THR A 33 21.50 9.32 -8.46
C THR A 33 21.39 7.82 -8.21
N GLY A 34 20.80 7.09 -9.16
CA GLY A 34 20.49 5.66 -9.08
C GLY A 34 18.99 5.40 -8.99
N ARG A 35 18.62 4.15 -8.74
CA ARG A 35 17.23 3.67 -8.76
C ARG A 35 16.66 3.63 -7.35
N THR A 36 15.60 4.37 -7.10
CA THR A 36 14.93 4.44 -5.79
C THR A 36 13.49 3.96 -5.89
N GLY A 37 13.13 2.96 -5.10
CA GLY A 37 11.74 2.56 -4.89
C GLY A 37 11.10 3.44 -3.81
N LEU A 38 10.02 4.16 -4.14
CA LEU A 38 9.27 4.98 -3.19
C LEU A 38 8.06 4.21 -2.67
N VAL A 39 8.09 3.87 -1.40
CA VAL A 39 7.06 3.10 -0.70
C VAL A 39 6.31 3.95 0.33
N GLY A 40 5.16 3.47 0.78
CA GLY A 40 4.29 4.11 1.77
C GLY A 40 2.84 3.71 1.57
N ASP A 41 2.01 3.91 2.58
CA ASP A 41 0.59 3.56 2.54
C ASP A 41 -0.17 4.31 1.43
N ASN A 42 -1.29 3.76 0.98
CA ASN A 42 -2.18 4.45 0.05
C ASN A 42 -2.72 5.72 0.70
N GLY A 43 -2.67 6.83 -0.05
CA GLY A 43 -3.02 8.15 0.47
C GLY A 43 -1.91 8.87 1.22
N ALA A 44 -0.70 8.29 1.37
CA ALA A 44 0.46 8.96 1.98
C ALA A 44 0.98 10.17 1.16
N GLY A 45 0.50 10.34 -0.07
CA GLY A 45 0.88 11.45 -0.94
C GLY A 45 2.01 11.14 -1.92
N LYS A 46 2.31 9.86 -2.21
CA LYS A 46 3.39 9.45 -3.12
C LYS A 46 3.22 10.07 -4.53
N SER A 47 2.08 9.85 -5.17
CA SER A 47 1.77 10.42 -6.50
C SER A 47 1.76 11.96 -6.48
N THR A 48 1.24 12.56 -5.40
CA THR A 48 1.27 14.01 -5.20
C THR A 48 2.70 14.53 -5.13
N LEU A 49 3.59 13.81 -4.42
CA LEU A 49 5.00 14.14 -4.35
C LEU A 49 5.68 14.07 -5.71
N LEU A 50 5.44 13.01 -6.51
CA LEU A 50 5.97 12.90 -7.86
C LEU A 50 5.49 14.04 -8.76
N ARG A 51 4.21 14.40 -8.71
CA ARG A 51 3.64 15.52 -9.48
C ARG A 51 4.22 16.88 -9.09
N LEU A 52 4.52 17.08 -7.81
CA LEU A 52 5.20 18.28 -7.33
C LEU A 52 6.65 18.33 -7.83
N ILE A 53 7.39 17.21 -7.81
CA ILE A 53 8.75 17.12 -8.35
C ILE A 53 8.76 17.36 -9.86
N ALA A 54 7.77 16.84 -10.58
CA ALA A 54 7.60 17.02 -12.02
C ALA A 54 7.14 18.45 -12.41
N GLY A 55 6.83 19.31 -11.43
CA GLY A 55 6.36 20.68 -11.69
C GLY A 55 4.90 20.79 -12.16
N GLU A 56 4.13 19.68 -12.13
CA GLU A 56 2.69 19.71 -12.48
C GLU A 56 1.84 20.38 -11.37
N LEU A 57 2.33 20.35 -10.15
CA LEU A 57 1.73 21.01 -9.00
C LEU A 57 2.74 21.96 -8.36
N THR A 58 2.23 23.03 -7.77
CA THR A 58 3.06 23.98 -7.02
C THR A 58 2.89 23.72 -5.52
N PRO A 59 3.98 23.58 -4.74
CA PRO A 59 3.86 23.38 -3.30
C PRO A 59 3.21 24.60 -2.63
N SER A 60 2.35 24.35 -1.62
CA SER A 60 1.74 25.42 -0.82
C SER A 60 2.79 26.13 0.05
N THR A 61 3.78 25.38 0.55
CA THR A 61 4.95 25.90 1.29
C THR A 61 6.16 25.02 1.01
N GLY A 62 7.35 25.57 1.26
CA GLY A 62 8.62 24.88 1.04
C GLY A 62 9.12 25.02 -0.40
N SER A 63 10.15 24.26 -0.76
CA SER A 63 10.75 24.30 -2.10
C SER A 63 11.23 22.92 -2.53
N ILE A 64 11.25 22.73 -3.86
CA ILE A 64 11.79 21.54 -4.52
C ILE A 64 12.88 22.01 -5.48
N SER A 65 14.03 21.36 -5.47
CA SER A 65 15.12 21.61 -6.40
C SER A 65 15.49 20.32 -7.11
N THR A 66 15.62 20.37 -8.43
CA THR A 66 16.02 19.27 -9.30
C THR A 66 17.33 19.58 -10.02
N ALA A 67 18.19 18.58 -10.23
CA ALA A 67 19.48 18.75 -10.91
C ALA A 67 19.36 18.79 -12.45
N GLY A 68 18.15 18.84 -12.99
CA GLY A 68 17.87 18.89 -14.43
C GLY A 68 16.41 18.63 -14.71
N ASP A 69 16.12 18.38 -16.00
CA ASP A 69 14.76 18.11 -16.48
C ASP A 69 14.21 16.79 -15.92
N VAL A 70 12.90 16.79 -15.71
CA VAL A 70 12.19 15.68 -15.08
C VAL A 70 11.21 15.05 -16.07
N GLY A 71 11.38 13.77 -16.35
CA GLY A 71 10.36 12.94 -17.02
C GLY A 71 9.42 12.33 -16.02
N TYR A 72 8.13 12.41 -16.24
CA TYR A 72 7.13 11.82 -15.35
C TYR A 72 6.12 10.96 -16.11
N LEU A 73 6.00 9.72 -15.69
CA LEU A 73 4.98 8.79 -16.15
C LEU A 73 3.89 8.68 -15.10
N ARG A 74 2.68 9.10 -15.45
CA ARG A 74 1.51 9.05 -14.58
C ARG A 74 0.96 7.63 -14.47
N GLN A 75 0.31 7.34 -13.35
CA GLN A 75 -0.36 6.06 -13.10
C GLN A 75 -1.42 5.71 -14.16
N SER A 76 -2.13 6.68 -14.69
CA SER A 76 -3.10 6.51 -15.78
C SER A 76 -2.70 7.33 -16.99
N LEU A 77 -2.49 6.65 -18.10
CA LEU A 77 -2.21 7.27 -19.38
C LEU A 77 -3.52 7.47 -20.15
N THR A 78 -3.86 8.73 -20.43
CA THR A 78 -4.99 9.09 -21.28
C THR A 78 -4.44 9.71 -22.58
N TRP A 79 -4.77 9.11 -23.69
CA TRP A 79 -4.35 9.56 -25.01
C TRP A 79 -5.56 9.91 -25.88
N HIS A 80 -5.35 10.81 -26.84
CA HIS A 80 -6.35 11.07 -27.86
C HIS A 80 -6.46 9.87 -28.82
N ASP A 81 -7.63 9.63 -29.38
CA ASP A 81 -7.88 8.50 -30.30
C ASP A 81 -6.98 8.49 -31.54
N THR A 82 -6.40 9.63 -31.89
CA THR A 82 -5.51 9.81 -33.04
C THR A 82 -4.02 9.68 -32.70
N ALA A 83 -3.66 9.51 -31.42
CA ALA A 83 -2.26 9.43 -31.02
C ALA A 83 -1.57 8.19 -31.60
N THR A 84 -0.31 8.35 -32.00
CA THR A 84 0.56 7.31 -32.56
C THR A 84 1.59 6.80 -31.53
N VAL A 85 2.32 5.76 -31.88
CA VAL A 85 3.47 5.28 -31.10
C VAL A 85 4.54 6.38 -30.98
N ALA A 86 4.78 7.18 -32.03
CA ALA A 86 5.71 8.30 -31.98
C ALA A 86 5.28 9.37 -30.96
N ASP A 87 3.97 9.64 -30.87
CA ASP A 87 3.43 10.54 -29.84
C ASP A 87 3.60 9.97 -28.44
N LEU A 88 3.39 8.66 -28.28
CA LEU A 88 3.55 7.96 -27.01
C LEU A 88 5.00 7.96 -26.52
N LEU A 89 5.97 7.84 -27.46
CA LEU A 89 7.39 8.01 -27.18
C LEU A 89 7.75 9.46 -26.84
N GLY A 90 6.87 10.43 -27.17
CA GLY A 90 7.11 11.86 -27.00
C GLY A 90 8.10 12.43 -28.03
N ILE A 91 8.22 11.80 -29.19
CA ILE A 91 9.11 12.20 -30.28
C ILE A 91 8.35 12.68 -31.54
N GLY A 92 7.02 12.61 -31.55
CA GLY A 92 6.17 12.95 -32.71
C GLY A 92 6.55 14.27 -33.38
N PRO A 93 6.60 15.38 -32.65
CA PRO A 93 6.93 16.69 -33.26
C PRO A 93 8.32 16.74 -33.92
N VAL A 94 9.33 16.10 -33.30
CA VAL A 94 10.70 16.04 -33.84
C VAL A 94 10.74 15.16 -35.08
N LEU A 95 10.07 14.01 -35.05
CA LEU A 95 9.99 13.08 -36.16
C LEU A 95 9.29 13.70 -37.36
N ASP A 96 8.19 14.43 -37.15
CA ASP A 96 7.46 15.16 -38.17
C ASP A 96 8.32 16.26 -38.80
N ALA A 97 9.10 16.99 -37.99
CA ALA A 97 10.01 18.02 -38.46
C ALA A 97 11.15 17.42 -39.31
N ILE A 98 11.75 16.26 -38.90
CA ILE A 98 12.75 15.54 -39.69
C ILE A 98 12.15 15.14 -41.05
N ARG A 99 10.98 14.51 -41.07
CA ARG A 99 10.28 14.08 -42.28
C ARG A 99 9.94 15.26 -43.23
N ALA A 100 9.58 16.42 -42.63
CA ALA A 100 9.34 17.63 -43.44
C ALA A 100 10.61 18.13 -44.12
N VAL A 101 11.73 18.17 -43.41
CA VAL A 101 13.04 18.55 -43.95
C VAL A 101 13.50 17.57 -45.05
N GLU A 102 13.35 16.28 -44.86
CA GLU A 102 13.61 15.24 -45.87
C GLU A 102 12.69 15.37 -47.09
N GLY A 103 11.45 15.82 -46.86
CA GLY A 103 10.49 16.14 -47.95
C GLY A 103 10.79 17.44 -48.70
N GLY A 104 11.82 18.19 -48.30
CA GLY A 104 12.29 19.41 -48.96
C GLY A 104 11.80 20.71 -48.28
N ASP A 105 11.09 20.67 -47.17
CA ASP A 105 10.70 21.87 -46.41
C ASP A 105 11.83 22.26 -45.43
N ALA A 106 12.67 23.20 -45.86
CA ALA A 106 13.79 23.71 -45.08
C ALA A 106 13.43 24.95 -44.25
N SER A 107 12.21 25.01 -43.68
CA SER A 107 11.81 26.09 -42.79
C SER A 107 12.62 26.09 -41.50
N VAL A 108 12.90 27.28 -40.96
CA VAL A 108 13.71 27.44 -39.73
C VAL A 108 13.02 26.76 -38.53
N GLU A 109 11.68 26.75 -38.51
CA GLU A 109 10.88 26.15 -37.46
C GLU A 109 11.14 24.64 -37.31
N HIS A 110 11.37 23.93 -38.41
CA HIS A 110 11.70 22.50 -38.36
C HIS A 110 13.08 22.28 -37.77
N PHE A 111 14.08 23.07 -38.13
CA PHE A 111 15.42 22.98 -37.58
C PHE A 111 15.44 23.33 -36.09
N ASP A 112 14.69 24.33 -35.66
CA ASP A 112 14.56 24.69 -34.24
C ASP A 112 13.86 23.56 -33.45
N THR A 113 12.88 22.87 -34.04
CA THR A 113 12.17 21.75 -33.42
C THR A 113 13.07 20.52 -33.30
N ILE A 114 13.90 20.24 -34.31
CA ILE A 114 14.82 19.09 -34.30
C ILE A 114 15.98 19.34 -33.32
N GLY A 115 16.53 20.58 -33.30
CA GLY A 115 17.67 20.90 -32.48
C GLY A 115 18.85 19.91 -32.69
N ASP A 116 19.27 19.23 -31.66
CA ASP A 116 20.33 18.21 -31.71
C ASP A 116 19.81 16.77 -31.92
N ASP A 117 18.50 16.57 -32.02
CA ASP A 117 17.84 15.24 -32.01
C ASP A 117 17.69 14.62 -33.42
N TRP A 118 18.66 14.83 -34.32
CA TRP A 118 18.63 14.27 -35.68
C TRP A 118 18.67 12.73 -35.73
N ASP A 119 19.12 12.07 -34.68
CA ASP A 119 19.21 10.62 -34.53
C ASP A 119 18.04 10.02 -33.72
N ILE A 120 17.01 10.80 -33.40
CA ILE A 120 15.90 10.42 -32.52
C ILE A 120 15.19 9.14 -32.99
N GLU A 121 15.01 8.98 -34.33
CA GLU A 121 14.37 7.81 -34.91
C GLU A 121 15.21 6.54 -34.66
N SER A 122 16.52 6.61 -34.83
CA SER A 122 17.42 5.49 -34.56
C SER A 122 17.46 5.13 -33.09
N ARG A 123 17.48 6.14 -32.19
CA ARG A 123 17.40 5.89 -30.74
C ARG A 123 16.07 5.26 -30.36
N ALA A 124 14.96 5.72 -30.96
CA ALA A 124 13.63 5.15 -30.75
C ALA A 124 13.56 3.69 -31.23
N GLU A 125 14.13 3.39 -32.41
CA GLU A 125 14.14 2.03 -32.96
C GLU A 125 14.84 1.05 -32.02
N VAL A 126 15.99 1.41 -31.47
CA VAL A 126 16.72 0.56 -30.50
C VAL A 126 15.85 0.23 -29.29
N GLN A 127 15.14 1.21 -28.73
CA GLN A 127 14.27 0.99 -27.57
C GLN A 127 13.02 0.18 -27.94
N LEU A 128 12.44 0.43 -29.12
CA LEU A 128 11.28 -0.33 -29.61
C LEU A 128 11.62 -1.79 -29.86
N GLN A 129 12.79 -2.09 -30.46
CA GLN A 129 13.25 -3.46 -30.68
C GLN A 129 13.39 -4.25 -29.37
N ALA A 130 13.84 -3.60 -28.29
CA ALA A 130 13.97 -4.24 -26.97
C ALA A 130 12.63 -4.72 -26.39
N ILE A 131 11.52 -4.15 -26.85
CA ILE A 131 10.15 -4.49 -26.43
C ILE A 131 9.31 -5.18 -27.51
N GLY A 132 9.95 -5.61 -28.63
CA GLY A 132 9.32 -6.36 -29.70
C GLY A 132 8.60 -5.53 -30.75
N PHE A 133 8.88 -4.23 -30.84
CA PHE A 133 8.39 -3.31 -31.87
C PHE A 133 9.51 -2.91 -32.82
N SER A 134 9.16 -2.15 -33.86
CA SER A 134 10.11 -1.67 -34.88
C SER A 134 9.82 -0.22 -35.27
N ALA A 135 10.71 0.41 -36.06
CA ALA A 135 10.47 1.75 -36.61
C ALA A 135 9.20 1.81 -37.46
N ALA A 136 8.79 0.69 -38.10
CA ALA A 136 7.55 0.63 -38.87
C ALA A 136 6.26 0.81 -38.02
N ASP A 137 6.37 0.62 -36.70
CA ASP A 137 5.26 0.79 -35.77
C ASP A 137 5.08 2.26 -35.30
N LEU A 138 6.02 3.17 -35.63
CA LEU A 138 5.97 4.57 -35.15
C LEU A 138 4.66 5.29 -35.49
N ASP A 139 4.11 5.02 -36.69
CA ASP A 139 2.85 5.60 -37.12
C ASP A 139 1.61 4.78 -36.71
N ARG A 140 1.80 3.69 -35.98
CA ARG A 140 0.71 2.80 -35.52
C ARG A 140 -0.13 3.51 -34.46
N PRO A 141 -1.49 3.54 -34.61
CA PRO A 141 -2.38 4.19 -33.65
C PRO A 141 -2.36 3.50 -32.26
N VAL A 142 -2.25 4.28 -31.19
CA VAL A 142 -2.20 3.81 -29.79
C VAL A 142 -3.43 2.93 -29.43
N ARG A 143 -4.60 3.22 -29.98
CA ARG A 143 -5.83 2.43 -29.77
C ARG A 143 -5.73 0.96 -30.19
N THR A 144 -4.74 0.59 -30.98
CA THR A 144 -4.52 -0.79 -31.44
C THR A 144 -3.60 -1.58 -30.51
N LEU A 145 -3.06 -0.92 -29.48
CA LEU A 145 -2.13 -1.49 -28.53
C LEU A 145 -2.86 -1.96 -27.26
N SER A 146 -2.32 -2.98 -26.63
CA SER A 146 -2.71 -3.36 -25.28
C SER A 146 -2.22 -2.35 -24.24
N GLY A 147 -2.85 -2.30 -23.07
CA GLY A 147 -2.41 -1.42 -21.98
C GLY A 147 -0.95 -1.65 -21.55
N GLY A 148 -0.48 -2.89 -21.60
CA GLY A 148 0.92 -3.24 -21.31
C GLY A 148 1.89 -2.70 -22.36
N GLU A 149 1.56 -2.83 -23.65
CA GLU A 149 2.35 -2.27 -24.75
C GLU A 149 2.43 -0.75 -24.65
N VAL A 150 1.31 -0.08 -24.37
CA VAL A 150 1.27 1.37 -24.15
C VAL A 150 2.23 1.79 -23.03
N MET A 151 2.23 1.06 -21.92
CA MET A 151 3.11 1.34 -20.78
C MET A 151 4.59 1.18 -21.16
N LEU A 152 4.96 0.07 -21.81
CA LEU A 152 6.34 -0.19 -22.22
C LEU A 152 6.85 0.86 -23.21
N ILE A 153 6.03 1.25 -24.20
CA ILE A 153 6.39 2.28 -25.18
C ILE A 153 6.55 3.64 -24.50
N ALA A 154 5.64 4.03 -23.61
CA ALA A 154 5.75 5.30 -22.88
C ALA A 154 7.03 5.38 -22.03
N ILE A 155 7.43 4.28 -21.38
CA ILE A 155 8.69 4.19 -20.63
C ILE A 155 9.89 4.23 -21.57
N SER A 156 9.82 3.56 -22.73
CA SER A 156 10.84 3.65 -23.78
C SER A 156 11.03 5.09 -24.23
N GLY A 157 9.95 5.87 -24.36
CA GLY A 157 10.00 7.29 -24.70
C GLY A 157 10.76 8.14 -23.68
N LEU A 158 10.61 7.84 -22.39
CA LEU A 158 11.40 8.51 -21.35
C LEU A 158 12.90 8.19 -21.49
N ARG A 159 13.23 6.96 -21.87
CA ARG A 159 14.61 6.54 -22.09
C ARG A 159 15.21 7.14 -23.36
N VAL A 160 14.45 7.24 -24.43
CA VAL A 160 14.87 7.87 -25.71
C VAL A 160 15.21 9.35 -25.51
N ARG A 161 14.48 10.05 -24.64
CA ARG A 161 14.72 11.48 -24.34
C ARG A 161 15.88 11.74 -23.39
N GLU A 162 16.49 10.69 -22.81
CA GLU A 162 17.68 10.75 -21.97
C GLU A 162 17.61 11.77 -20.82
N LEU A 163 16.43 11.90 -20.19
CA LEU A 163 16.22 12.87 -19.11
C LEU A 163 17.01 12.47 -17.87
N PRO A 164 17.67 13.43 -17.19
CA PRO A 164 18.51 13.16 -16.01
C PRO A 164 17.71 12.62 -14.81
N ILE A 165 16.41 12.92 -14.74
CA ILE A 165 15.52 12.47 -13.68
C ILE A 165 14.27 11.87 -14.31
N THR A 166 13.93 10.65 -13.90
CA THR A 166 12.72 9.94 -14.33
C THR A 166 11.90 9.51 -13.12
N LEU A 167 10.61 9.77 -13.19
CA LEU A 167 9.63 9.44 -12.14
C LEU A 167 8.57 8.52 -12.75
N LEU A 168 8.38 7.34 -12.16
CA LEU A 168 7.36 6.38 -12.59
C LEU A 168 6.35 6.15 -11.46
N ASP A 169 5.06 6.34 -11.75
CA ASP A 169 3.98 6.19 -10.77
C ASP A 169 3.18 4.92 -11.08
N GLU A 170 3.41 3.86 -10.30
CA GLU A 170 2.78 2.55 -10.40
C GLU A 170 2.84 1.93 -11.81
N PRO A 171 4.05 1.82 -12.42
CA PRO A 171 4.20 1.34 -13.80
C PRO A 171 3.87 -0.14 -13.99
N THR A 172 3.76 -0.91 -12.91
CA THR A 172 3.43 -2.36 -12.94
C THR A 172 1.94 -2.66 -12.87
N ASN A 173 1.10 -1.65 -12.63
CA ASN A 173 -0.34 -1.87 -12.48
C ASN A 173 -0.96 -2.40 -13.78
N ASN A 174 -1.80 -3.44 -13.63
CA ASN A 174 -2.50 -4.11 -14.73
C ASN A 174 -1.58 -4.75 -15.80
N LEU A 175 -0.29 -4.96 -15.51
CA LEU A 175 0.61 -5.71 -16.38
C LEU A 175 0.58 -7.20 -16.06
N ASP A 176 0.62 -8.03 -17.10
CA ASP A 176 0.82 -9.47 -16.95
C ASP A 176 2.30 -9.82 -16.69
N ARG A 177 2.56 -11.07 -16.31
CA ARG A 177 3.92 -11.53 -15.95
C ARG A 177 4.97 -11.26 -17.03
N PRO A 178 4.74 -11.58 -18.33
CA PRO A 178 5.72 -11.29 -19.37
C PRO A 178 6.04 -9.80 -19.49
N THR A 179 5.03 -8.94 -19.46
CA THR A 179 5.19 -7.49 -19.56
C THR A 179 5.91 -6.92 -18.34
N LYS A 180 5.62 -7.41 -17.12
CA LYS A 180 6.34 -7.04 -15.90
C LYS A 180 7.83 -7.43 -15.98
N ALA A 181 8.14 -8.60 -16.53
CA ALA A 181 9.52 -9.04 -16.70
C ALA A 181 10.30 -8.16 -17.69
N LEU A 182 9.65 -7.76 -18.80
CA LEU A 182 10.24 -6.81 -19.76
C LEU A 182 10.48 -5.46 -19.11
N LEU A 183 9.48 -4.91 -18.44
CA LEU A 183 9.60 -3.64 -17.70
C LEU A 183 10.76 -3.70 -16.70
N ALA A 184 10.84 -4.74 -15.89
CA ALA A 184 11.89 -4.89 -14.90
C ALA A 184 13.29 -4.91 -15.55
N GLY A 185 13.44 -5.62 -16.67
CA GLY A 185 14.69 -5.62 -17.45
C GLY A 185 15.04 -4.24 -18.02
N MET A 186 14.04 -3.45 -18.45
CA MET A 186 14.29 -2.08 -18.93
C MET A 186 14.80 -1.15 -17.82
N LEU A 187 14.39 -1.39 -16.57
CA LEU A 187 14.76 -0.55 -15.43
C LEU A 187 16.10 -0.97 -14.78
N ASP A 188 16.64 -2.15 -15.05
CA ASP A 188 17.88 -2.65 -14.44
C ASP A 188 19.09 -1.74 -14.73
N ASP A 189 19.18 -1.21 -15.95
CA ASP A 189 20.27 -0.34 -16.41
C ASP A 189 19.78 1.09 -16.71
N TRP A 190 18.88 1.63 -15.85
CA TRP A 190 18.35 2.97 -16.08
C TRP A 190 19.41 4.03 -15.80
N PRO A 191 19.67 4.94 -16.76
CA PRO A 191 20.63 6.02 -16.56
C PRO A 191 20.09 7.12 -15.65
N GLY A 192 20.98 7.82 -14.94
CA GLY A 192 20.63 8.98 -14.13
C GLY A 192 19.90 8.63 -12.84
N THR A 193 18.85 9.38 -12.54
CA THR A 193 18.02 9.22 -11.34
C THR A 193 16.65 8.67 -11.71
N LEU A 194 16.32 7.51 -11.18
CA LEU A 194 15.01 6.88 -11.33
C LEU A 194 14.33 6.80 -9.98
N VAL A 195 13.11 7.33 -9.89
CA VAL A 195 12.23 7.15 -8.72
C VAL A 195 10.97 6.40 -9.17
N VAL A 196 10.73 5.23 -8.60
CA VAL A 196 9.58 4.38 -8.93
C VAL A 196 8.68 4.25 -7.72
N VAL A 197 7.45 4.71 -7.83
CA VAL A 197 6.38 4.32 -6.89
C VAL A 197 5.84 2.99 -7.37
N SER A 198 5.88 1.96 -6.56
CA SER A 198 5.31 0.66 -6.87
C SER A 198 4.92 -0.11 -5.62
N HIS A 199 3.95 -1.00 -5.77
CA HIS A 199 3.58 -2.02 -4.81
C HIS A 199 4.04 -3.43 -5.24
N ASP A 200 4.66 -3.53 -6.40
CA ASP A 200 5.27 -4.76 -6.91
C ASP A 200 6.61 -5.01 -6.22
N LEU A 201 6.62 -6.01 -5.34
CA LEU A 201 7.80 -6.33 -4.52
C LEU A 201 8.97 -6.85 -5.38
N ASP A 202 8.70 -7.51 -6.52
CA ASP A 202 9.76 -8.00 -7.41
C ASP A 202 10.48 -6.85 -8.10
N LEU A 203 9.73 -5.80 -8.45
CA LEU A 203 10.33 -4.58 -8.97
C LEU A 203 11.11 -3.83 -7.89
N LEU A 204 10.56 -3.70 -6.67
CA LEU A 204 11.22 -3.00 -5.56
C LEU A 204 12.50 -3.70 -5.09
N GLU A 205 12.63 -5.02 -5.26
CA GLU A 205 13.86 -5.76 -4.98
C GLU A 205 15.01 -5.42 -5.93
N ARG A 206 14.73 -4.85 -7.09
CA ARG A 206 15.74 -4.44 -8.09
C ARG A 206 16.25 -3.02 -7.91
N MET A 207 15.68 -2.28 -6.95
CA MET A 207 16.07 -0.90 -6.66
C MET A 207 17.34 -0.84 -5.80
N ASP A 208 18.18 0.16 -6.05
CA ASP A 208 19.42 0.39 -5.29
C ASP A 208 19.14 0.95 -3.90
N GLN A 209 18.00 1.64 -3.75
CA GLN A 209 17.56 2.30 -2.52
C GLN A 209 16.05 2.19 -2.36
N THR A 210 15.61 2.18 -1.11
CA THR A 210 14.20 2.26 -0.75
C THR A 210 13.94 3.56 0.00
N ALA A 211 13.03 4.39 -0.50
CA ALA A 211 12.57 5.60 0.17
C ALA A 211 11.16 5.36 0.72
N GLU A 212 10.93 5.75 1.96
CA GLU A 212 9.62 5.63 2.59
C GLU A 212 9.02 7.01 2.85
N LEU A 213 7.78 7.22 2.40
CA LEU A 213 6.94 8.36 2.77
C LEU A 213 5.95 7.93 3.85
N TYR A 214 6.25 8.30 5.12
CA TYR A 214 5.44 7.92 6.27
C TYR A 214 5.31 9.08 7.26
N GLY A 215 4.09 9.38 7.70
CA GLY A 215 3.82 10.41 8.71
C GLY A 215 4.37 11.81 8.34
N GLY A 216 4.32 12.18 7.05
CA GLY A 216 4.85 13.44 6.54
C GLY A 216 6.39 13.52 6.46
N ARG A 217 7.08 12.39 6.56
CA ARG A 217 8.55 12.32 6.44
C ARG A 217 8.95 11.42 5.29
N LEU A 218 9.98 11.84 4.56
CA LEU A 218 10.67 11.03 3.58
C LEU A 218 11.98 10.52 4.20
N THR A 219 12.11 9.20 4.29
CA THR A 219 13.34 8.55 4.79
C THR A 219 13.89 7.62 3.72
N THR A 220 15.19 7.70 3.45
CA THR A 220 15.84 6.85 2.44
C THR A 220 16.74 5.83 3.13
N PHE A 221 16.65 4.60 2.67
CA PHE A 221 17.45 3.45 3.09
C PHE A 221 18.27 2.94 1.89
N GLY A 222 19.57 2.72 2.09
CA GLY A 222 20.44 2.15 1.04
C GLY A 222 20.30 0.64 1.00
N GLY A 223 19.57 0.14 0.00
CA GLY A 223 19.28 -1.26 -0.22
C GLY A 223 17.88 -1.50 -0.75
N PRO A 224 17.59 -2.73 -1.22
CA PRO A 224 16.30 -3.13 -1.75
C PRO A 224 15.22 -3.19 -0.68
N TYR A 225 13.98 -3.40 -1.12
CA TYR A 225 12.81 -3.43 -0.24
C TYR A 225 12.92 -4.44 0.91
N SER A 226 13.41 -5.66 0.65
CA SER A 226 13.51 -6.72 1.68
C SER A 226 14.45 -6.33 2.82
N GLU A 227 15.58 -5.69 2.51
CA GLU A 227 16.53 -5.22 3.53
C GLU A 227 15.94 -4.05 4.34
N TRP A 228 15.30 -3.10 3.67
CA TRP A 228 14.57 -2.02 4.33
C TRP A 228 13.49 -2.56 5.27
N LYS A 229 12.67 -3.51 4.79
CA LYS A 229 11.60 -4.11 5.57
C LYS A 229 12.13 -4.85 6.80
N ALA A 230 13.20 -5.63 6.65
CA ALA A 230 13.85 -6.32 7.76
C ALA A 230 14.38 -5.33 8.82
N ALA A 231 15.01 -4.24 8.37
CA ALA A 231 15.48 -3.18 9.27
C ALA A 231 14.33 -2.49 10.02
N LEU A 232 13.23 -2.18 9.31
CA LEU A 232 12.02 -1.61 9.88
C LEU A 232 11.40 -2.56 10.93
N ASP A 233 11.24 -3.84 10.62
CA ASP A 233 10.66 -4.83 11.51
C ASP A 233 11.52 -5.01 12.79
N GLN A 234 12.84 -5.01 12.63
CA GLN A 234 13.76 -5.02 13.78
C GLN A 234 13.63 -3.76 14.64
N GLN A 235 13.51 -2.59 14.00
CA GLN A 235 13.31 -1.32 14.72
C GLN A 235 11.99 -1.31 15.48
N GLN A 236 10.90 -1.84 14.90
CA GLN A 236 9.61 -1.96 15.57
C GLN A 236 9.64 -2.97 16.73
N ALA A 237 10.29 -4.11 16.56
CA ALA A 237 10.49 -5.07 17.64
C ALA A 237 11.23 -4.44 18.83
N ASN A 238 12.30 -3.68 18.56
CA ASN A 238 13.03 -2.95 19.59
C ASN A 238 12.17 -1.88 20.28
N ALA A 239 11.33 -1.16 19.52
CA ALA A 239 10.42 -0.15 20.06
C ALA A 239 9.37 -0.78 20.99
N VAL A 240 8.80 -1.94 20.62
CA VAL A 240 7.85 -2.70 21.46
C VAL A 240 8.51 -3.16 22.75
N GLN A 241 9.73 -3.70 22.68
CA GLN A 241 10.49 -4.10 23.87
C GLN A 241 10.79 -2.90 24.79
N ALA A 242 11.21 -1.77 24.23
CA ALA A 242 11.47 -0.55 24.99
C ALA A 242 10.20 -0.02 25.69
N ALA A 243 9.06 -0.04 25.01
CA ALA A 243 7.78 0.36 25.61
C ALA A 243 7.34 -0.58 26.73
N ALA A 244 7.51 -1.89 26.56
CA ALA A 244 7.24 -2.87 27.61
C ALA A 244 8.14 -2.65 28.84
N ALA A 245 9.44 -2.42 28.64
CA ALA A 245 10.38 -2.10 29.72
C ALA A 245 9.99 -0.80 30.45
N ALA A 246 9.64 0.25 29.73
CA ALA A 246 9.17 1.51 30.31
C ALA A 246 7.85 1.33 31.09
N GLN A 247 6.93 0.50 30.61
CA GLN A 247 5.70 0.16 31.34
C GLN A 247 6.00 -0.59 32.67
N HIS A 248 6.98 -1.49 32.68
CA HIS A 248 7.44 -2.16 33.90
C HIS A 248 8.09 -1.16 34.89
N ALA A 249 8.87 -0.19 34.39
CA ALA A 249 9.45 0.86 35.22
C ALA A 249 8.37 1.72 35.89
N VAL A 250 7.32 2.13 35.17
CA VAL A 250 6.18 2.86 35.77
C VAL A 250 5.55 2.07 36.92
N LYS A 251 5.28 0.76 36.73
CA LYS A 251 4.71 -0.10 37.75
C LYS A 251 5.63 -0.21 38.97
N ALA A 252 6.95 -0.30 38.77
CA ALA A 252 7.93 -0.39 39.85
C ALA A 252 7.97 0.91 40.70
N GLU A 253 8.01 2.08 40.03
CA GLU A 253 7.99 3.38 40.71
C GLU A 253 6.67 3.60 41.49
N GLN A 254 5.53 3.27 40.89
CA GLN A 254 4.23 3.31 41.58
C GLN A 254 4.20 2.42 42.83
N ARG A 255 4.76 1.23 42.75
CA ARG A 255 4.87 0.31 43.91
C ARG A 255 5.77 0.89 44.97
N GLN A 256 6.94 1.43 44.64
CA GLN A 256 7.86 2.07 45.60
C GLN A 256 7.19 3.27 46.28
N ARG A 257 6.43 4.09 45.53
CA ARG A 257 5.64 5.19 46.07
C ARG A 257 4.62 4.69 47.11
N ALA A 258 3.82 3.65 46.78
CA ALA A 258 2.83 3.08 47.66
C ALA A 258 3.46 2.48 48.95
N GLU A 259 4.59 1.80 48.82
CA GLU A 259 5.35 1.27 49.98
C GLU A 259 5.90 2.39 50.86
N ALA A 260 6.43 3.48 50.26
CA ALA A 260 6.90 4.64 51.01
C ALA A 260 5.76 5.36 51.75
N GLU A 261 4.62 5.55 51.11
CA GLU A 261 3.43 6.11 51.76
C GLU A 261 2.95 5.25 52.95
N SER A 262 2.91 3.94 52.77
CA SER A 262 2.56 2.99 53.86
C SER A 262 3.53 3.10 55.04
N ARG A 263 4.85 3.21 54.78
CA ARG A 263 5.87 3.40 55.83
C ARG A 263 5.73 4.74 56.53
N LEU A 264 5.46 5.84 55.77
CA LEU A 264 5.21 7.16 56.36
C LEU A 264 3.97 7.17 57.25
N ALA A 265 2.86 6.57 56.78
CA ALA A 265 1.61 6.45 57.55
C ALA A 265 1.82 5.66 58.85
N LYS A 266 2.59 4.56 58.80
CA LYS A 266 2.94 3.76 59.99
C LYS A 266 3.79 4.56 60.97
N ARG A 267 4.80 5.32 60.48
CA ARG A 267 5.64 6.21 61.31
C ARG A 267 4.80 7.32 61.97
N ALA A 268 3.89 7.94 61.21
CA ALA A 268 2.99 8.99 61.74
C ALA A 268 2.07 8.45 62.84
N ARG A 269 1.50 7.26 62.71
CA ARG A 269 0.67 6.60 63.72
C ARG A 269 1.51 6.29 64.99
N ASN A 270 2.68 5.72 64.82
CA ASN A 270 3.56 5.41 65.97
C ASN A 270 4.03 6.67 66.70
N ALA A 271 4.33 7.77 65.94
CA ALA A 271 4.69 9.04 66.54
C ALA A 271 3.52 9.68 67.33
N LYS A 272 2.28 9.56 66.80
CA LYS A 272 1.05 10.04 67.51
C LYS A 272 0.85 9.30 68.80
N THR A 273 0.92 7.96 68.81
CA THR A 273 0.80 7.12 70.01
C THR A 273 1.91 7.40 71.01
N ALA A 274 3.15 7.61 70.58
CA ALA A 274 4.27 7.96 71.44
C ALA A 274 4.11 9.38 72.03
N ASN A 275 3.51 10.30 71.33
CA ASN A 275 3.24 11.68 71.77
C ASN A 275 2.13 11.73 72.84
N GLU A 276 1.11 10.89 72.73
CA GLU A 276 0.04 10.75 73.71
C GLU A 276 0.54 10.20 75.05
N ASN A 277 1.66 9.43 75.02
CA ASN A 277 2.23 8.76 76.21
C ASN A 277 3.39 9.51 76.88
N LYS A 278 3.91 10.63 76.34
CA LYS A 278 5.05 11.39 76.90
C LYS A 278 4.68 12.77 77.39
N LYS A 279 5.00 13.06 78.68
CA LYS A 279 5.01 14.39 79.30
C LYS A 279 6.30 15.13 78.91
N GLY A 280 6.38 15.76 77.70
CA GLY A 280 7.52 16.54 77.22
C GLY A 280 7.14 17.97 76.90
N SER A 281 8.13 18.89 76.77
CA SER A 281 7.91 20.28 76.38
C SER A 281 7.28 20.39 74.97
N LYS A 282 6.10 20.99 74.90
CA LYS A 282 5.22 21.11 73.71
C LYS A 282 5.95 21.78 72.53
N ILE A 283 6.87 22.71 72.80
CA ILE A 283 7.63 23.47 71.77
C ILE A 283 8.64 22.58 71.05
N LEU A 284 9.37 21.74 71.77
CA LEU A 284 10.37 20.81 71.19
C LEU A 284 9.71 19.74 70.36
N MET A 285 8.53 19.26 70.75
CA MET A 285 7.75 18.22 70.03
C MET A 285 7.13 18.78 68.76
N ASN A 286 6.61 20.02 68.76
CA ASN A 286 6.12 20.69 67.56
C ASN A 286 7.22 20.92 66.52
N GLY A 287 8.45 21.31 66.98
CA GLY A 287 9.58 21.47 66.07
C GLY A 287 10.04 20.15 65.40
N LEU A 288 10.01 19.04 66.14
CA LEU A 288 10.32 17.72 65.57
C LEU A 288 9.24 17.23 64.60
N ALA A 289 7.95 17.46 64.93
CA ALA A 289 6.83 17.11 64.05
C ALA A 289 6.89 17.89 62.72
N SER A 290 7.14 19.23 62.76
CA SER A 290 7.27 20.07 61.56
C SER A 290 8.44 19.66 60.66
N ARG A 291 9.61 19.28 61.26
CA ARG A 291 10.73 18.74 60.47
C ARG A 291 10.43 17.38 59.84
N ALA A 292 9.74 16.52 60.57
CA ALA A 292 9.32 15.21 60.03
C ALA A 292 8.32 15.37 58.89
N GLU A 293 7.40 16.32 58.99
CA GLU A 293 6.39 16.64 57.98
C GLU A 293 7.03 17.23 56.71
N ALA A 294 7.99 18.17 56.85
CA ALA A 294 8.76 18.72 55.75
C ALA A 294 9.60 17.63 55.03
N SER A 295 10.24 16.73 55.83
CA SER A 295 11.00 15.61 55.25
C SER A 295 10.11 14.61 54.51
N ALA A 296 8.91 14.32 55.05
CA ALA A 296 7.91 13.46 54.39
C ALA A 296 7.36 14.12 53.12
N GLY A 297 7.12 15.45 53.12
CA GLY A 297 6.74 16.21 51.95
C GLY A 297 7.78 16.13 50.84
N LYS A 298 9.06 16.37 51.15
CA LYS A 298 10.17 16.26 50.20
C LYS A 298 10.33 14.86 49.61
N LEU A 299 10.11 13.82 50.44
CA LEU A 299 10.16 12.43 49.96
C LEU A 299 9.00 12.12 49.01
N ARG A 300 7.78 12.59 49.32
CA ARG A 300 6.61 12.41 48.45
C ARG A 300 6.82 13.11 47.12
N SER A 301 7.23 14.38 47.10
CA SER A 301 7.52 15.12 45.89
C SER A 301 8.54 14.38 45.01
N GLY A 302 9.66 13.93 45.60
CA GLY A 302 10.68 13.19 44.84
C GLY A 302 10.20 11.83 44.31
N LEU A 303 9.25 11.18 44.94
CA LEU A 303 8.63 9.94 44.41
C LEU A 303 7.60 10.25 43.33
N ASP A 304 6.84 11.33 43.46
CA ASP A 304 5.90 11.80 42.43
C ASP A 304 6.67 12.19 41.16
N ASP A 305 7.77 12.93 41.28
CA ASP A 305 8.64 13.30 40.15
C ASP A 305 9.18 12.08 39.41
N ARG A 306 9.56 11.01 40.13
CA ARG A 306 10.01 9.76 39.52
C ARG A 306 8.90 9.01 38.77
N VAL A 307 7.71 8.94 39.34
CA VAL A 307 6.56 8.34 38.66
C VAL A 307 6.20 9.10 37.38
N ASP A 308 6.26 10.43 37.43
CA ASP A 308 5.93 11.25 36.26
C ASP A 308 7.02 11.17 35.19
N ALA A 309 8.29 11.13 35.57
CA ALA A 309 9.38 10.87 34.65
C ALA A 309 9.27 9.49 33.97
N ALA A 310 8.89 8.45 34.73
CA ALA A 310 8.67 7.12 34.19
C ALA A 310 7.47 7.07 33.23
N LYS A 311 6.39 7.80 33.51
CA LYS A 311 5.23 7.93 32.60
C LYS A 311 5.62 8.62 31.29
N ALA A 312 6.36 9.74 31.38
CA ALA A 312 6.86 10.47 30.20
C ALA A 312 7.76 9.56 29.33
N ALA A 313 8.67 8.79 29.96
CA ALA A 313 9.51 7.83 29.24
C ALA A 313 8.67 6.73 28.54
N ARG A 314 7.61 6.23 29.20
CA ARG A 314 6.68 5.27 28.60
C ARG A 314 5.97 5.88 27.39
N GLU A 315 5.49 7.11 27.49
CA GLU A 315 4.80 7.80 26.39
C GLU A 315 5.73 8.01 25.20
N GLN A 316 6.98 8.41 25.46
CA GLN A 316 7.99 8.54 24.41
C GLN A 316 8.34 7.20 23.75
N ALA A 317 8.44 6.12 24.52
CA ALA A 317 8.68 4.80 23.97
C ALA A 317 7.48 4.30 23.16
N ALA A 318 6.25 4.50 23.65
CA ALA A 318 5.03 4.13 22.94
C ALA A 318 4.83 4.90 21.62
N ALA A 319 5.23 6.17 21.57
CA ALA A 319 5.16 6.99 20.36
C ALA A 319 6.06 6.50 19.21
N ARG A 320 7.06 5.65 19.49
CA ARG A 320 7.93 5.03 18.47
C ARG A 320 7.34 3.77 17.85
N ILE A 321 6.29 3.21 18.44
CA ILE A 321 5.60 2.04 17.91
C ILE A 321 4.65 2.52 16.83
N ARG A 322 4.83 2.00 15.61
CA ARG A 322 3.83 2.20 14.55
C ARG A 322 2.55 1.46 14.91
N PRO A 323 1.38 1.99 14.58
CA PRO A 323 0.13 1.27 14.77
C PRO A 323 0.22 -0.11 14.12
N ASP A 324 -0.14 -1.15 14.86
CA ASP A 324 -0.26 -2.50 14.29
C ASP A 324 -1.41 -2.50 13.28
N GLN A 325 -1.08 -2.79 12.03
CA GLN A 325 -2.03 -2.87 10.93
C GLN A 325 -2.50 -4.30 10.66
N ARG A 326 -2.11 -5.27 11.51
CA ARG A 326 -2.56 -6.65 11.36
C ARG A 326 -4.04 -6.80 11.67
N ILE A 327 -4.72 -7.49 10.77
CA ILE A 327 -6.11 -7.85 10.92
C ILE A 327 -6.19 -9.24 11.55
N THR A 328 -6.93 -9.35 12.65
CA THR A 328 -7.22 -10.65 13.27
C THR A 328 -8.72 -10.83 13.33
N LEU A 329 -9.27 -11.64 12.43
CA LEU A 329 -10.70 -11.85 12.31
C LEU A 329 -11.08 -13.23 12.83
N GLN A 330 -12.17 -13.29 13.56
CA GLN A 330 -12.93 -14.52 13.75
C GLN A 330 -14.07 -14.50 12.72
N LEU A 331 -13.84 -15.16 11.59
CA LEU A 331 -14.84 -15.25 10.53
C LEU A 331 -15.93 -16.24 10.89
N PRO A 332 -17.19 -15.96 10.47
CA PRO A 332 -18.25 -16.96 10.55
C PRO A 332 -17.89 -18.17 9.68
N ASP A 333 -18.16 -19.36 10.19
CA ASP A 333 -17.92 -20.60 9.46
C ASP A 333 -18.97 -20.75 8.33
N PRO A 334 -18.56 -20.89 7.06
CA PRO A 334 -19.50 -21.03 5.94
C PRO A 334 -20.14 -22.41 5.86
N ASP A 335 -19.74 -23.35 6.72
CA ASP A 335 -20.21 -24.73 6.76
C ASP A 335 -20.10 -25.43 5.41
N VAL A 336 -18.86 -25.62 4.95
CA VAL A 336 -18.53 -26.25 3.66
C VAL A 336 -17.86 -27.60 3.89
N PRO A 337 -18.62 -28.73 3.80
CA PRO A 337 -18.03 -30.06 3.91
C PRO A 337 -17.04 -30.35 2.77
N ALA A 338 -15.98 -31.12 3.07
CA ALA A 338 -14.88 -31.38 2.13
C ALA A 338 -15.32 -31.98 0.76
N GLY A 339 -16.40 -32.77 0.73
CA GLY A 339 -16.90 -33.38 -0.52
C GLY A 339 -17.99 -32.56 -1.24
N ARG A 340 -18.37 -31.38 -0.75
CA ARG A 340 -19.38 -30.54 -1.36
C ARG A 340 -18.89 -29.93 -2.67
N ARG A 341 -19.58 -30.12 -3.76
CA ARG A 341 -19.32 -29.41 -5.02
C ARG A 341 -19.72 -27.96 -4.87
N ILE A 342 -18.81 -27.07 -5.18
CA ILE A 342 -18.97 -25.60 -5.06
C ILE A 342 -19.07 -24.96 -6.44
N ALA A 343 -18.16 -25.30 -7.36
CA ALA A 343 -18.15 -24.80 -8.71
C ALA A 343 -17.47 -25.80 -9.65
N GLU A 344 -17.78 -25.68 -10.94
CA GLU A 344 -17.08 -26.36 -12.02
C GLU A 344 -16.52 -25.32 -12.97
N LEU A 345 -15.25 -25.48 -13.36
CA LEU A 345 -14.58 -24.66 -14.36
C LEU A 345 -14.43 -25.49 -15.63
N HIS A 346 -15.05 -25.04 -16.71
CA HIS A 346 -15.04 -25.71 -18.00
C HIS A 346 -14.04 -25.05 -18.93
N GLY A 347 -12.91 -25.71 -19.18
CA GLY A 347 -12.02 -25.37 -20.28
C GLY A 347 -12.49 -26.03 -21.58
N SER A 348 -11.93 -25.60 -22.71
CA SER A 348 -12.17 -26.26 -24.01
C SER A 348 -11.67 -27.70 -24.05
N ASN A 349 -10.71 -28.05 -23.20
CA ASN A 349 -10.02 -29.35 -23.13
C ASN A 349 -10.48 -30.21 -21.95
N ARG A 350 -10.83 -29.61 -20.81
CA ARG A 350 -11.11 -30.33 -19.55
C ARG A 350 -12.00 -29.51 -18.61
N THR A 351 -12.68 -30.22 -17.71
CA THR A 351 -13.45 -29.64 -16.61
C THR A 351 -12.72 -29.89 -15.29
N TYR A 352 -12.62 -28.82 -14.47
CA TYR A 352 -12.06 -28.86 -13.13
C TYR A 352 -13.14 -28.59 -12.10
N LEU A 353 -13.15 -29.37 -11.03
CA LEU A 353 -14.15 -29.30 -9.99
C LEU A 353 -13.56 -28.66 -8.73
N LEU A 354 -14.21 -27.61 -8.21
CA LEU A 354 -13.93 -27.05 -6.90
C LEU A 354 -14.81 -27.71 -5.86
N GLN A 355 -14.21 -28.34 -4.85
CA GLN A 355 -14.91 -29.05 -3.79
C GLN A 355 -14.49 -28.56 -2.41
N GLY A 356 -15.43 -28.53 -1.47
CA GLY A 356 -15.14 -28.18 -0.08
C GLY A 356 -14.39 -26.86 0.05
N PRO A 357 -13.34 -26.79 0.88
CA PRO A 357 -12.55 -25.59 1.06
C PRO A 357 -11.37 -25.46 0.08
N ASP A 358 -11.52 -25.97 -1.16
CA ASP A 358 -10.47 -25.85 -2.17
C ASP A 358 -10.08 -24.39 -2.41
N ARG A 359 -8.79 -24.17 -2.63
CA ARG A 359 -8.22 -22.86 -2.95
C ARG A 359 -7.56 -22.91 -4.32
N VAL A 360 -8.22 -22.34 -5.31
CA VAL A 360 -7.82 -22.43 -6.71
C VAL A 360 -7.40 -21.06 -7.23
N ALA A 361 -6.23 -21.00 -7.86
CA ALA A 361 -5.80 -19.85 -8.63
C ALA A 361 -6.02 -20.08 -10.12
N VAL A 362 -6.45 -19.03 -10.83
CA VAL A 362 -6.46 -18.98 -12.29
C VAL A 362 -5.47 -17.92 -12.75
N VAL A 363 -4.46 -18.36 -13.48
CA VAL A 363 -3.42 -17.51 -14.06
C VAL A 363 -3.52 -17.53 -15.60
N GLY A 364 -2.81 -16.64 -16.30
CA GLY A 364 -2.80 -16.56 -17.76
C GLY A 364 -2.60 -15.13 -18.25
N ALA A 365 -2.21 -14.93 -19.51
CA ALA A 365 -1.93 -13.63 -20.11
C ALA A 365 -3.14 -12.66 -20.02
N ASN A 366 -2.88 -11.36 -20.17
CA ASN A 366 -3.96 -10.39 -20.26
C ASN A 366 -4.80 -10.61 -21.52
N GLY A 367 -6.12 -10.41 -21.40
CA GLY A 367 -7.07 -10.60 -22.52
C GLY A 367 -7.40 -12.04 -22.86
N VAL A 368 -6.83 -13.05 -22.18
CA VAL A 368 -7.11 -14.47 -22.46
C VAL A 368 -8.54 -14.92 -22.06
N GLY A 369 -9.25 -14.10 -21.28
CA GLY A 369 -10.64 -14.37 -20.90
C GLY A 369 -10.83 -14.76 -19.43
N LYS A 370 -9.89 -14.44 -18.52
CA LYS A 370 -10.00 -14.75 -17.08
C LYS A 370 -11.25 -14.12 -16.46
N THR A 371 -11.47 -12.81 -16.67
CA THR A 371 -12.69 -12.11 -16.18
C THR A 371 -13.96 -12.68 -16.82
N THR A 372 -13.92 -13.04 -18.13
CA THR A 372 -15.05 -13.68 -18.81
C THR A 372 -15.41 -15.03 -18.17
N LEU A 373 -14.42 -15.83 -17.78
CA LEU A 373 -14.63 -17.06 -17.00
C LEU A 373 -15.36 -16.78 -15.69
N LEU A 374 -14.91 -15.77 -14.93
CA LEU A 374 -15.55 -15.39 -13.67
C LEU A 374 -16.98 -14.85 -13.89
N GLU A 375 -17.21 -14.05 -14.92
CA GLU A 375 -18.52 -13.53 -15.28
C GLU A 375 -19.48 -14.66 -15.70
N SER A 376 -19.01 -15.68 -16.43
CA SER A 376 -19.82 -16.83 -16.78
C SER A 376 -20.31 -17.58 -15.54
N LEU A 377 -19.44 -17.77 -14.55
CA LEU A 377 -19.78 -18.35 -13.25
C LEU A 377 -20.85 -17.52 -12.53
N LEU A 378 -20.62 -16.22 -12.37
CA LEU A 378 -21.47 -15.32 -11.58
C LEU A 378 -22.85 -15.11 -12.20
N HIS A 379 -22.92 -14.98 -13.53
CA HIS A 379 -24.16 -14.75 -14.25
C HIS A 379 -24.83 -16.04 -14.73
N ARG A 380 -24.26 -17.22 -14.40
CA ARG A 380 -24.78 -18.56 -14.79
C ARG A 380 -25.06 -18.63 -16.31
N ARG A 381 -24.14 -18.09 -17.10
CA ARG A 381 -24.22 -18.12 -18.56
C ARG A 381 -23.41 -19.29 -19.08
N ASP A 382 -23.94 -19.99 -20.05
CA ASP A 382 -23.17 -21.00 -20.77
C ASP A 382 -21.95 -20.36 -21.42
N ALA A 383 -20.81 -21.06 -21.39
CA ALA A 383 -19.62 -20.62 -22.07
C ALA A 383 -19.88 -20.52 -23.59
N GLU A 384 -19.41 -19.41 -24.19
CA GLU A 384 -19.39 -19.35 -25.65
C GLU A 384 -18.45 -20.41 -26.24
N PRO A 385 -18.75 -20.98 -27.41
CA PRO A 385 -17.87 -21.95 -28.05
C PRO A 385 -16.43 -21.43 -28.17
N GLY A 386 -15.44 -22.18 -27.68
CA GLY A 386 -14.02 -21.80 -27.70
C GLY A 386 -13.59 -20.85 -26.57
N ARG A 387 -14.45 -20.63 -25.55
CA ARG A 387 -14.10 -19.90 -24.33
C ARG A 387 -14.26 -20.77 -23.10
N ALA A 388 -13.45 -20.49 -22.08
CA ALA A 388 -13.65 -21.09 -20.78
C ALA A 388 -14.88 -20.49 -20.09
N GLY A 389 -15.57 -21.32 -19.32
CA GLY A 389 -16.73 -20.91 -18.53
C GLY A 389 -16.87 -21.75 -17.27
N GLY A 390 -18.02 -21.67 -16.59
CA GLY A 390 -18.21 -22.48 -15.41
C GLY A 390 -19.62 -22.46 -14.86
N VAL A 391 -19.89 -23.34 -13.91
CA VAL A 391 -21.18 -23.52 -13.24
C VAL A 391 -21.00 -23.43 -11.74
N LEU A 392 -21.82 -22.63 -11.06
CA LEU A 392 -21.91 -22.56 -9.61
C LEU A 392 -22.93 -23.53 -9.04
N HIS A 393 -22.55 -24.26 -8.00
CA HIS A 393 -23.40 -25.15 -7.23
C HIS A 393 -23.79 -24.57 -5.86
N THR A 394 -23.51 -23.27 -5.63
CA THR A 394 -23.91 -22.51 -4.44
C THR A 394 -24.42 -21.14 -4.83
N ASP A 395 -25.36 -20.59 -4.02
CA ASP A 395 -25.82 -19.21 -4.15
C ASP A 395 -25.09 -18.28 -3.18
N ARG A 396 -24.32 -18.83 -2.23
CA ARG A 396 -23.56 -18.09 -1.23
C ARG A 396 -22.17 -17.77 -1.76
N VAL A 397 -22.09 -16.78 -2.63
CA VAL A 397 -20.85 -16.33 -3.29
C VAL A 397 -20.54 -14.91 -2.89
N GLY A 398 -19.30 -14.67 -2.46
CA GLY A 398 -18.72 -13.34 -2.30
C GLY A 398 -17.80 -13.04 -3.49
N TYR A 399 -17.96 -11.88 -4.11
CA TYR A 399 -17.15 -11.47 -5.25
C TYR A 399 -16.45 -10.14 -4.98
N LEU A 400 -15.13 -10.15 -5.12
CA LEU A 400 -14.29 -8.97 -5.10
C LEU A 400 -13.87 -8.64 -6.52
N THR A 401 -14.39 -7.53 -7.04
CA THR A 401 -14.11 -7.05 -8.41
C THR A 401 -12.74 -6.37 -8.49
N GLN A 402 -12.14 -6.36 -9.68
CA GLN A 402 -10.89 -5.67 -9.94
C GLN A 402 -10.94 -4.16 -9.59
N ARG A 403 -12.10 -3.51 -9.74
CA ARG A 403 -12.28 -2.08 -9.44
C ARG A 403 -12.55 -1.79 -7.97
N LEU A 404 -12.61 -2.82 -7.13
CA LEU A 404 -12.98 -2.70 -5.72
C LEU A 404 -14.34 -2.00 -5.51
N ASP A 405 -15.28 -2.27 -6.42
CA ASP A 405 -16.66 -1.75 -6.37
C ASP A 405 -17.47 -2.50 -5.32
N GLY A 406 -18.67 -2.00 -5.02
CA GLY A 406 -19.62 -2.73 -4.19
C GLY A 406 -19.83 -2.15 -2.80
N VAL A 407 -19.22 -1.00 -2.47
CA VAL A 407 -19.57 -0.19 -1.29
C VAL A 407 -20.41 1.00 -1.73
N ASP A 408 -21.40 1.36 -0.91
CA ASP A 408 -22.13 2.61 -1.07
C ASP A 408 -21.35 3.73 -0.37
N GLU A 409 -20.78 4.61 -1.18
CA GLU A 409 -19.94 5.70 -0.69
C GLU A 409 -20.71 6.77 0.09
N SER A 410 -22.02 6.83 -0.04
CA SER A 410 -22.88 7.82 0.62
C SER A 410 -23.21 7.50 2.08
N VAL A 411 -23.03 6.24 2.49
CA VAL A 411 -23.32 5.76 3.85
C VAL A 411 -22.06 5.27 4.58
N GLY A 412 -22.16 5.08 5.90
CA GLY A 412 -21.04 4.62 6.73
C GLY A 412 -20.73 3.13 6.61
N ALA A 413 -19.61 2.72 7.21
CA ALA A 413 -19.15 1.33 7.21
C ALA A 413 -20.17 0.38 7.85
N LEU A 414 -20.79 0.78 8.96
CA LEU A 414 -21.82 -0.01 9.65
C LEU A 414 -22.98 -0.36 8.73
N GLU A 415 -23.52 0.64 8.02
CA GLU A 415 -24.66 0.46 7.13
C GLU A 415 -24.28 -0.40 5.92
N ASN A 416 -23.09 -0.22 5.38
CA ASN A 416 -22.57 -1.04 4.31
C ASN A 416 -22.51 -2.53 4.68
N VAL A 417 -22.09 -2.85 5.90
CA VAL A 417 -22.02 -4.25 6.38
C VAL A 417 -23.42 -4.77 6.77
N ARG A 418 -24.28 -3.92 7.36
CA ARG A 418 -25.67 -4.31 7.72
C ARG A 418 -26.47 -4.81 6.52
N ARG A 419 -26.26 -4.23 5.33
CA ARG A 419 -26.94 -4.66 4.10
C ARG A 419 -26.63 -6.10 3.67
N VAL A 420 -25.47 -6.62 4.06
CA VAL A 420 -25.05 -8.00 3.77
C VAL A 420 -25.17 -8.94 4.97
N ALA A 421 -25.47 -8.38 6.15
CA ALA A 421 -25.63 -9.11 7.40
C ALA A 421 -26.78 -8.50 8.22
N PRO A 422 -28.04 -8.51 7.72
CA PRO A 422 -29.17 -7.80 8.32
C PRO A 422 -29.57 -8.33 9.69
N ASP A 423 -29.35 -9.61 9.96
CA ASP A 423 -29.74 -10.26 11.22
C ASP A 423 -28.65 -10.17 12.30
N VAL A 424 -27.48 -9.60 11.98
CA VAL A 424 -26.36 -9.45 12.92
C VAL A 424 -26.53 -8.14 13.73
N PRO A 425 -26.48 -8.20 15.06
CA PRO A 425 -26.60 -6.98 15.89
C PRO A 425 -25.48 -5.96 15.59
N ASP A 426 -25.84 -4.67 15.58
CA ASP A 426 -24.92 -3.54 15.34
C ASP A 426 -23.67 -3.57 16.22
N SER A 427 -23.84 -3.92 17.49
CA SER A 427 -22.72 -4.03 18.44
C SER A 427 -21.67 -5.07 18.00
N LEU A 428 -22.12 -6.18 17.41
CA LEU A 428 -21.24 -7.22 16.89
C LEU A 428 -20.57 -6.76 15.58
N ILE A 429 -21.32 -6.09 14.69
CA ILE A 429 -20.77 -5.51 13.45
C ILE A 429 -19.68 -4.48 13.82
N ARG A 430 -19.96 -3.55 14.75
CA ARG A 430 -18.97 -2.55 15.22
C ARG A 430 -17.73 -3.20 15.82
N ASN A 431 -17.88 -4.28 16.58
CA ASN A 431 -16.75 -5.04 17.14
C ASN A 431 -15.89 -5.65 16.03
N ARG A 432 -16.52 -6.27 15.02
CA ARG A 432 -15.84 -6.86 13.86
C ARG A 432 -15.15 -5.80 13.00
N LEU A 433 -15.81 -4.65 12.74
CA LEU A 433 -15.21 -3.50 12.07
C LEU A 433 -14.00 -2.96 12.84
N GLY A 434 -14.07 -2.91 14.17
CA GLY A 434 -12.94 -2.53 15.02
C GLY A 434 -11.72 -3.44 14.86
N ARG A 435 -11.92 -4.74 14.63
CA ARG A 435 -10.85 -5.71 14.33
C ARG A 435 -10.27 -5.54 12.93
N LEU A 436 -11.07 -4.99 11.99
CA LEU A 436 -10.64 -4.54 10.66
C LEU A 436 -10.04 -3.12 10.69
N LEU A 437 -9.69 -2.62 11.88
CA LEU A 437 -9.09 -1.30 12.08
C LEU A 437 -9.99 -0.11 11.68
N ILE A 438 -11.30 -0.33 11.53
CA ILE A 438 -12.29 0.72 11.32
C ILE A 438 -12.87 1.07 12.68
N LYS A 439 -12.42 2.19 13.29
CA LYS A 439 -12.70 2.55 14.67
C LYS A 439 -13.26 3.97 14.80
N GLY A 440 -13.93 4.22 15.91
CA GLY A 440 -14.45 5.56 16.24
C GLY A 440 -15.39 6.08 15.18
N ASP A 441 -15.24 7.36 14.83
CA ASP A 441 -16.11 8.07 13.88
C ASP A 441 -16.04 7.51 12.44
N ALA A 442 -14.96 6.81 12.07
CA ALA A 442 -14.82 6.19 10.75
C ALA A 442 -15.90 5.13 10.46
N VAL A 443 -16.52 4.56 11.52
CA VAL A 443 -17.61 3.57 11.38
C VAL A 443 -18.88 4.20 10.79
N ASP A 444 -19.15 5.44 11.15
CA ASP A 444 -20.40 6.14 10.82
C ASP A 444 -20.24 7.20 9.72
N ARG A 445 -19.01 7.63 9.40
CA ARG A 445 -18.73 8.58 8.31
C ARG A 445 -19.01 7.95 6.94
N PRO A 446 -19.51 8.74 5.96
CA PRO A 446 -19.67 8.27 4.58
C PRO A 446 -18.37 7.69 4.02
N VAL A 447 -18.47 6.50 3.41
CA VAL A 447 -17.28 5.77 2.88
C VAL A 447 -16.52 6.60 1.86
N GLY A 448 -17.20 7.45 1.08
CA GLY A 448 -16.58 8.35 0.13
C GLY A 448 -15.58 9.35 0.73
N THR A 449 -15.67 9.63 2.05
CA THR A 449 -14.74 10.53 2.76
C THR A 449 -13.55 9.80 3.40
N LEU A 450 -13.50 8.48 3.29
CA LEU A 450 -12.47 7.64 3.89
C LEU A 450 -11.27 7.46 2.93
N SER A 451 -10.12 7.12 3.50
CA SER A 451 -8.94 6.75 2.71
C SER A 451 -9.15 5.47 1.90
N GLY A 452 -8.37 5.26 0.84
CA GLY A 452 -8.44 4.05 0.01
C GLY A 452 -8.28 2.76 0.83
N GLY A 453 -7.35 2.74 1.80
CA GLY A 453 -7.17 1.60 2.70
C GLY A 453 -8.37 1.35 3.63
N GLU A 454 -9.03 2.41 4.12
CA GLU A 454 -10.27 2.26 4.92
C GLU A 454 -11.42 1.73 4.06
N ARG A 455 -11.58 2.24 2.83
CA ARG A 455 -12.59 1.74 1.87
C ARG A 455 -12.36 0.26 1.56
N PHE A 456 -11.12 -0.12 1.31
CA PHE A 456 -10.75 -1.53 1.08
C PHE A 456 -11.15 -2.41 2.27
N ARG A 457 -10.86 -1.99 3.50
CA ARG A 457 -11.24 -2.74 4.71
C ARG A 457 -12.76 -2.86 4.88
N ILE A 458 -13.53 -1.86 4.46
CA ILE A 458 -15.00 -1.94 4.46
C ILE A 458 -15.49 -2.93 3.40
N LEU A 459 -14.89 -2.93 2.22
CA LEU A 459 -15.19 -3.90 1.17
C LEU A 459 -14.89 -5.33 1.64
N LEU A 460 -13.73 -5.52 2.29
CA LEU A 460 -13.35 -6.78 2.90
C LEU A 460 -14.32 -7.19 4.02
N ALA A 461 -14.77 -6.23 4.84
CA ALA A 461 -15.80 -6.48 5.86
C ALA A 461 -17.10 -6.98 5.25
N ARG A 462 -17.59 -6.36 4.18
CA ARG A 462 -18.79 -6.81 3.48
C ARG A 462 -18.66 -8.21 2.92
N LEU A 463 -17.49 -8.52 2.37
CA LEU A 463 -17.22 -9.82 1.77
C LEU A 463 -17.20 -10.94 2.82
N LEU A 464 -16.51 -10.70 3.94
CA LEU A 464 -16.20 -11.73 4.93
C LEU A 464 -17.22 -11.84 6.08
N LEU A 465 -18.01 -10.78 6.30
CA LEU A 465 -18.97 -10.72 7.41
C LEU A 465 -20.43 -10.87 6.95
N ALA A 466 -20.65 -11.24 5.69
CA ALA A 466 -21.98 -11.53 5.16
C ALA A 466 -22.69 -12.62 5.99
N ASP A 467 -24.00 -12.49 6.12
CA ASP A 467 -24.85 -13.47 6.79
C ASP A 467 -26.05 -13.82 5.89
N PRO A 468 -26.17 -15.07 5.41
CA PRO A 468 -25.30 -16.22 5.67
C PRO A 468 -23.90 -16.03 5.05
N PRO A 469 -22.84 -16.63 5.67
CA PRO A 469 -21.49 -16.46 5.18
C PRO A 469 -21.28 -17.10 3.80
N ALA A 470 -20.46 -16.48 2.97
CA ALA A 470 -20.12 -16.96 1.65
C ALA A 470 -19.46 -18.35 1.72
N GLN A 471 -19.86 -19.26 0.85
CA GLN A 471 -19.25 -20.59 0.69
C GLN A 471 -18.12 -20.59 -0.34
N LEU A 472 -18.18 -19.65 -1.28
CA LEU A 472 -17.15 -19.39 -2.27
C LEU A 472 -16.80 -17.90 -2.25
N LEU A 473 -15.51 -17.58 -2.15
CA LEU A 473 -14.98 -16.25 -2.44
C LEU A 473 -14.32 -16.27 -3.81
N ILE A 474 -14.70 -15.33 -4.65
CA ILE A 474 -14.08 -15.08 -5.96
C ILE A 474 -13.36 -13.74 -5.88
N LEU A 475 -12.07 -13.73 -6.20
CA LEU A 475 -11.22 -12.53 -6.18
C LEU A 475 -10.64 -12.32 -7.59
N ASP A 476 -10.95 -11.18 -8.20
CA ASP A 476 -10.46 -10.81 -9.54
C ASP A 476 -9.40 -9.72 -9.42
N GLU A 477 -8.12 -10.09 -9.60
CA GLU A 477 -6.94 -9.23 -9.47
C GLU A 477 -6.96 -8.38 -8.18
N PRO A 478 -7.12 -9.01 -7.00
CA PRO A 478 -7.39 -8.29 -5.76
C PRO A 478 -6.21 -7.44 -5.26
N THR A 479 -5.00 -7.69 -5.75
CA THR A 479 -3.78 -6.94 -5.37
C THR A 479 -3.58 -5.67 -6.19
N ASN A 480 -4.29 -5.52 -7.32
CA ASN A 480 -4.20 -4.31 -8.12
C ASN A 480 -4.70 -3.10 -7.31
N ASN A 481 -3.92 -2.03 -7.31
CA ASN A 481 -4.21 -0.78 -6.58
C ASN A 481 -4.19 -0.89 -5.04
N LEU A 482 -3.77 -2.04 -4.47
CA LEU A 482 -3.55 -2.18 -3.03
C LEU A 482 -2.09 -1.89 -2.69
N ASP A 483 -1.86 -1.18 -1.58
CA ASP A 483 -0.52 -1.08 -1.00
C ASP A 483 -0.12 -2.39 -0.31
N VAL A 484 1.17 -2.54 -0.04
CA VAL A 484 1.73 -3.76 0.56
C VAL A 484 1.04 -4.08 1.88
N SER A 485 0.69 -3.07 2.68
CA SER A 485 0.00 -3.25 3.96
C SER A 485 -1.42 -3.78 3.78
N SER A 486 -2.14 -3.32 2.76
CA SER A 486 -3.48 -3.80 2.41
C SER A 486 -3.45 -5.24 1.86
N VAL A 487 -2.42 -5.58 1.07
CA VAL A 487 -2.20 -6.97 0.60
C VAL A 487 -1.93 -7.89 1.79
N ASP A 488 -1.09 -7.48 2.75
CA ASP A 488 -0.85 -8.25 3.97
C ASP A 488 -2.14 -8.48 4.77
N GLN A 489 -2.97 -7.43 4.91
CA GLN A 489 -4.27 -7.52 5.57
C GLN A 489 -5.23 -8.48 4.85
N LEU A 490 -5.25 -8.47 3.52
CA LEU A 490 -6.05 -9.40 2.71
C LEU A 490 -5.61 -10.84 2.96
N VAL A 491 -4.31 -11.11 2.91
CA VAL A 491 -3.77 -12.46 3.17
C VAL A 491 -4.13 -12.94 4.58
N ASP A 492 -3.92 -12.10 5.60
CA ASP A 492 -4.25 -12.43 6.99
C ASP A 492 -5.75 -12.75 7.14
N ALA A 493 -6.62 -11.96 6.50
CA ALA A 493 -8.06 -12.19 6.52
C ALA A 493 -8.47 -13.49 5.80
N LEU A 494 -7.84 -13.82 4.66
CA LEU A 494 -8.11 -15.03 3.90
C LEU A 494 -7.52 -16.29 4.57
N ALA A 495 -6.49 -16.15 5.41
CA ALA A 495 -5.92 -17.29 6.15
C ALA A 495 -6.95 -17.94 7.09
N ASP A 496 -7.81 -17.14 7.71
CA ASP A 496 -8.86 -17.61 8.63
C ASP A 496 -10.16 -18.05 7.91
N TYR A 497 -10.27 -17.83 6.60
CA TYR A 497 -11.45 -18.20 5.84
C TYR A 497 -11.49 -19.71 5.53
N ARG A 498 -12.62 -20.37 5.84
CA ARG A 498 -12.81 -21.82 5.75
C ARG A 498 -13.65 -22.29 4.56
N GLY A 499 -14.10 -21.39 3.70
CA GLY A 499 -14.80 -21.72 2.47
C GLY A 499 -13.86 -21.93 1.29
N ALA A 500 -14.44 -22.19 0.12
CA ALA A 500 -13.73 -22.28 -1.14
C ALA A 500 -13.24 -20.91 -1.60
N LEU A 501 -12.08 -20.87 -2.25
CA LEU A 501 -11.46 -19.66 -2.78
C LEU A 501 -11.10 -19.85 -4.26
N LEU A 502 -11.55 -18.94 -5.10
CA LEU A 502 -11.16 -18.84 -6.51
C LEU A 502 -10.51 -17.47 -6.73
N VAL A 503 -9.24 -17.45 -7.11
CA VAL A 503 -8.46 -16.21 -7.25
C VAL A 503 -7.90 -16.11 -8.65
N VAL A 504 -8.12 -14.97 -9.30
CA VAL A 504 -7.40 -14.54 -10.50
C VAL A 504 -6.34 -13.53 -10.06
N SER A 505 -5.07 -13.80 -10.32
CA SER A 505 -3.99 -12.86 -10.00
C SER A 505 -2.73 -13.14 -10.81
N HIS A 506 -1.96 -12.07 -11.04
CA HIS A 506 -0.62 -12.09 -11.61
C HIS A 506 0.49 -11.92 -10.55
N ASP A 507 0.12 -11.84 -9.28
CA ASP A 507 1.04 -11.65 -8.15
C ASP A 507 1.39 -13.01 -7.53
N ASP A 508 2.56 -13.56 -7.91
CA ASP A 508 3.04 -14.86 -7.43
C ASP A 508 3.31 -14.87 -5.93
N ARG A 509 3.78 -13.74 -5.37
CA ARG A 509 4.04 -13.65 -3.92
C ARG A 509 2.74 -13.67 -3.11
N PHE A 510 1.70 -13.02 -3.61
CA PHE A 510 0.37 -13.09 -3.02
C PHE A 510 -0.19 -14.52 -3.11
N LEU A 511 -0.16 -15.13 -4.31
CA LEU A 511 -0.66 -16.50 -4.52
C LEU A 511 0.06 -17.53 -3.63
N ALA A 512 1.37 -17.44 -3.48
CA ALA A 512 2.16 -18.34 -2.63
C ALA A 512 1.75 -18.32 -1.14
N ARG A 513 1.14 -17.23 -0.68
CA ARG A 513 0.69 -17.04 0.72
C ARG A 513 -0.72 -17.55 0.98
N LEU A 514 -1.50 -17.88 -0.05
CA LEU A 514 -2.91 -18.27 0.09
C LEU A 514 -3.12 -19.74 0.41
N GLY A 515 -2.08 -20.59 0.38
CA GLY A 515 -2.20 -22.03 0.61
C GLY A 515 -3.05 -22.72 -0.46
N LEU A 516 -2.76 -22.44 -1.72
CA LEU A 516 -3.49 -22.96 -2.87
C LEU A 516 -3.44 -24.49 -2.91
N THR A 517 -4.59 -25.11 -3.27
CA THR A 517 -4.71 -26.56 -3.55
C THR A 517 -4.50 -26.87 -5.03
N MET A 518 -4.73 -25.89 -5.91
CA MET A 518 -4.60 -26.04 -7.36
C MET A 518 -4.29 -24.68 -8.02
N THR A 519 -3.46 -24.70 -9.04
CA THR A 519 -3.26 -23.55 -9.94
C THR A 519 -3.62 -23.96 -11.35
N LEU A 520 -4.48 -23.19 -12.02
CA LEU A 520 -4.91 -23.42 -13.39
C LEU A 520 -4.38 -22.29 -14.28
N GLU A 521 -3.78 -22.64 -15.39
CA GLU A 521 -3.41 -21.69 -16.43
C GLU A 521 -4.49 -21.67 -17.51
N LEU A 522 -5.02 -20.48 -17.78
CA LEU A 522 -5.95 -20.23 -18.87
C LEU A 522 -5.18 -19.79 -20.11
N GLY A 523 -5.18 -20.65 -21.12
CA GLY A 523 -4.56 -20.44 -22.42
C GLY A 523 -5.53 -19.86 -23.47
N PRO A 524 -4.97 -19.52 -24.66
CA PRO A 524 -5.78 -19.11 -25.81
C PRO A 524 -6.81 -20.18 -26.19
N GLY A 525 -8.00 -19.73 -26.64
CA GLY A 525 -9.09 -20.65 -27.00
C GLY A 525 -9.79 -21.31 -25.82
N GLY A 526 -9.60 -20.79 -24.60
CA GLY A 526 -10.28 -21.26 -23.39
C GLY A 526 -9.73 -22.59 -22.85
N GLU A 527 -8.51 -22.94 -23.19
CA GLU A 527 -7.84 -24.12 -22.65
C GLU A 527 -7.46 -23.91 -21.19
N LEU A 528 -7.80 -24.85 -20.32
CA LEU A 528 -7.40 -24.88 -18.92
C LEU A 528 -6.41 -26.01 -18.67
N THR A 529 -5.25 -25.69 -18.10
CA THR A 529 -4.20 -26.65 -17.73
C THR A 529 -3.78 -26.44 -16.28
N GLU A 530 -3.45 -27.50 -15.58
CA GLU A 530 -2.89 -27.44 -14.24
C GLU A 530 -1.41 -27.03 -14.35
N ALA A 531 -1.05 -25.95 -13.63
CA ALA A 531 0.29 -25.32 -13.67
C ALA A 531 1.15 -25.75 -12.49
#